data_1d586380f6ceb4aca0f304299a63876b
#
_entry.id   1d586380f6ceb4aca0f304299a63876b
#
_cell.length_a   1.000
_cell.length_b   1.000
_cell.length_c   1.000
_cell.angle_alpha   90.00
_cell.angle_beta   90.00
_cell.angle_gamma   90.00
#
_symmetry.space_group_name_H-M   'P 1'
#
loop_
_entity.id
_entity.type
_entity.pdbx_description
1 polymer ?
#
loop_
_entity_poly.entity_id
_entity_poly.type
_entity_poly.pdbx_seq_one_letter_code
_entity_poly.pdbx_strand_id
1 'polypeptide(L)'
;SGCAVNVGRGGYQAAYSVEEQIFETREQLRRLFHFTSGRGKNVIFTQNITMSLNILLKGILKPGDHVLVTSMEHNAVMRPLVQLQRQGVTFDRIPCDHEGNLILSEADALVKPNTRLLVCLHASNVCGTRMPLDALGEICQRHQLYFVVDSAQTAGIVPINMDKMHIDALAFT
;
A
#
# COMPACT_ATOMS: atom_id res chain seq x y z
N SER A 1 5.36 3.84 -32.78
CA SER A 1 5.52 5.25 -32.35
C SER A 1 4.27 5.64 -31.57
N GLY A 2 4.39 5.68 -30.23
CA GLY A 2 3.28 6.03 -29.34
C GLY A 2 2.89 7.50 -29.54
N CYS A 3 1.63 7.78 -29.81
CA CYS A 3 1.11 9.13 -29.82
C CYS A 3 1.04 9.65 -28.38
N ALA A 4 1.87 10.62 -28.03
CA ALA A 4 1.70 11.39 -26.81
C ALA A 4 0.50 12.34 -27.02
N VAL A 5 -0.65 12.03 -26.44
CA VAL A 5 -1.87 12.83 -26.52
C VAL A 5 -2.32 13.30 -25.14
N ASN A 6 -2.92 14.48 -25.06
CA ASN A 6 -3.42 15.03 -23.81
C ASN A 6 -4.81 14.42 -23.51
N VAL A 7 -4.85 13.48 -22.54
CA VAL A 7 -6.06 12.82 -22.08
C VAL A 7 -6.91 13.81 -21.26
N GLY A 8 -8.20 13.91 -21.57
CA GLY A 8 -9.17 14.76 -20.84
C GLY A 8 -9.31 16.21 -21.34
N ARG A 9 -8.55 16.63 -22.39
CA ARG A 9 -8.71 17.97 -23.00
C ARG A 9 -8.85 17.95 -24.51
N GLY A 10 -8.79 16.79 -25.17
CA GLY A 10 -8.89 16.64 -26.61
C GLY A 10 -10.15 15.88 -27.01
N GLY A 11 -11.05 16.51 -27.74
CA GLY A 11 -12.22 15.86 -28.35
C GLY A 11 -11.89 15.15 -29.67
N TYR A 12 -10.73 14.48 -29.79
CA TYR A 12 -10.32 13.79 -31.00
C TYR A 12 -10.09 12.29 -30.75
N GLN A 13 -10.23 11.49 -31.80
CA GLN A 13 -10.28 10.02 -31.71
C GLN A 13 -9.07 9.40 -30.99
N ALA A 14 -7.87 9.94 -31.16
CA ALA A 14 -6.68 9.45 -30.47
C ALA A 14 -6.72 9.67 -28.93
N ALA A 15 -7.38 10.73 -28.44
CA ALA A 15 -7.55 10.96 -27.01
C ALA A 15 -8.53 9.94 -26.41
N TYR A 16 -9.64 9.64 -27.10
CA TYR A 16 -10.60 8.61 -26.66
C TYR A 16 -9.96 7.21 -26.61
N SER A 17 -9.13 6.85 -27.58
CA SER A 17 -8.45 5.54 -27.56
C SER A 17 -7.47 5.39 -26.40
N VAL A 18 -6.80 6.46 -25.99
CA VAL A 18 -5.90 6.47 -24.82
C VAL A 18 -6.69 6.40 -23.52
N GLU A 19 -7.81 7.12 -23.41
CA GLU A 19 -8.71 7.02 -22.25
C GLU A 19 -9.24 5.59 -22.07
N GLU A 20 -9.64 4.93 -23.14
CA GLU A 20 -10.08 3.54 -23.13
C GLU A 20 -8.97 2.59 -22.67
N GLN A 21 -7.75 2.74 -23.18
CA GLN A 21 -6.59 1.95 -22.74
C GLN A 21 -6.28 2.15 -21.25
N ILE A 22 -6.35 3.39 -20.74
CA ILE A 22 -6.18 3.69 -19.33
C ILE A 22 -7.26 2.99 -18.50
N PHE A 23 -8.52 3.07 -18.94
CA PHE A 23 -9.63 2.42 -18.25
C PHE A 23 -9.48 0.89 -18.24
N GLU A 24 -9.17 0.28 -19.37
CA GLU A 24 -8.94 -1.16 -19.49
C GLU A 24 -7.78 -1.62 -18.59
N THR A 25 -6.66 -0.87 -18.56
CA THR A 25 -5.52 -1.16 -17.70
C THR A 25 -5.92 -1.15 -16.22
N ARG A 26 -6.71 -0.15 -15.80
CA ARG A 26 -7.24 -0.08 -14.43
C ARG A 26 -8.12 -1.27 -14.09
N GLU A 27 -8.99 -1.69 -15.02
CA GLU A 27 -9.85 -2.87 -14.82
C GLU A 27 -9.05 -4.18 -14.78
N GLN A 28 -7.99 -4.31 -15.56
CA GLN A 28 -7.09 -5.46 -15.51
C GLN A 28 -6.36 -5.54 -14.16
N LEU A 29 -5.83 -4.42 -13.66
CA LEU A 29 -5.19 -4.34 -12.33
C LEU A 29 -6.19 -4.65 -11.21
N ARG A 30 -7.42 -4.14 -11.30
CA ARG A 30 -8.49 -4.47 -10.37
C ARG A 30 -8.74 -5.97 -10.29
N ARG A 31 -8.79 -6.64 -11.43
CA ARG A 31 -8.98 -8.11 -11.51
C ARG A 31 -7.76 -8.86 -10.99
N LEU A 32 -6.55 -8.41 -11.34
CA LEU A 32 -5.29 -9.04 -10.92
C LEU A 32 -5.14 -9.06 -9.40
N PHE A 33 -5.50 -7.97 -8.72
CA PHE A 33 -5.39 -7.83 -7.28
C PHE A 33 -6.69 -8.11 -6.52
N HIS A 34 -7.74 -8.59 -7.23
CA HIS A 34 -8.99 -9.04 -6.64
C HIS A 34 -9.63 -8.03 -5.68
N PHE A 35 -9.74 -6.77 -6.06
CA PHE A 35 -10.57 -5.84 -5.28
C PHE A 35 -11.87 -5.54 -6.02
N THR A 36 -13.00 -5.64 -5.29
CA THR A 36 -14.35 -5.55 -5.87
C THR A 36 -14.95 -4.17 -5.73
N SER A 37 -14.49 -3.38 -4.77
CA SER A 37 -14.99 -2.02 -4.53
C SER A 37 -14.52 -1.03 -5.61
N GLY A 38 -15.44 -0.19 -6.07
CA GLY A 38 -15.11 1.07 -6.74
C GLY A 38 -14.76 1.00 -8.23
N ARG A 39 -14.76 -0.14 -8.88
CA ARG A 39 -14.32 -0.30 -10.27
C ARG A 39 -12.89 0.23 -10.49
N GLY A 40 -12.42 0.35 -11.73
CA GLY A 40 -11.06 0.82 -12.06
C GLY A 40 -10.69 2.24 -11.60
N LYS A 41 -11.67 3.06 -11.17
CA LYS A 41 -11.39 4.41 -10.67
C LYS A 41 -10.59 4.46 -9.36
N ASN A 42 -10.52 3.35 -8.62
CA ASN A 42 -9.67 3.24 -7.43
C ASN A 42 -8.21 2.92 -7.75
N VAL A 43 -7.87 2.68 -9.02
CA VAL A 43 -6.48 2.54 -9.47
C VAL A 43 -5.95 3.93 -9.86
N ILE A 44 -4.89 4.36 -9.19
CA ILE A 44 -4.27 5.68 -9.39
C ILE A 44 -2.84 5.49 -9.88
N PHE A 45 -2.51 6.08 -11.02
CA PHE A 45 -1.15 6.08 -11.54
C PHE A 45 -0.35 7.22 -10.91
N THR A 46 0.84 6.91 -10.43
CA THR A 46 1.82 7.85 -9.91
C THR A 46 3.15 7.69 -10.65
N GLN A 47 4.10 8.58 -10.40
CA GLN A 47 5.40 8.50 -11.06
C GLN A 47 6.24 7.29 -10.62
N ASN A 48 6.07 6.85 -9.37
CA ASN A 48 6.74 5.70 -8.78
C ASN A 48 6.09 5.32 -7.44
N ILE A 49 6.43 4.14 -6.92
CA ILE A 49 5.88 3.63 -5.67
C ILE A 49 6.22 4.52 -4.46
N THR A 50 7.38 5.16 -4.43
CA THR A 50 7.75 6.10 -3.35
C THR A 50 6.76 7.26 -3.28
N MET A 51 6.32 7.78 -4.42
CA MET A 51 5.30 8.83 -4.49
C MET A 51 3.94 8.30 -4.02
N SER A 52 3.55 7.09 -4.44
CA SER A 52 2.31 6.44 -3.98
C SER A 52 2.26 6.34 -2.46
N LEU A 53 3.32 5.82 -1.84
CA LEU A 53 3.42 5.65 -0.39
C LEU A 53 3.42 7.01 0.34
N ASN A 54 4.10 8.03 -0.20
CA ASN A 54 4.04 9.38 0.37
C ASN A 54 2.62 9.97 0.32
N ILE A 55 1.90 9.81 -0.78
CA ILE A 55 0.51 10.28 -0.93
C ILE A 55 -0.39 9.58 0.08
N LEU A 56 -0.28 8.25 0.20
CA LEU A 56 -1.07 7.46 1.14
C LEU A 56 -0.80 7.87 2.59
N LEU A 57 0.46 7.83 3.03
CA LEU A 57 0.82 8.11 4.41
C LEU A 57 0.47 9.55 4.83
N LYS A 58 0.83 10.54 3.99
CA LYS A 58 0.55 11.95 4.28
C LYS A 58 -0.92 12.34 4.10
N GLY A 59 -1.68 11.58 3.30
CA GLY A 59 -3.10 11.80 3.10
C GLY A 59 -3.99 11.20 4.19
N ILE A 60 -3.56 10.08 4.78
CA ILE A 60 -4.35 9.36 5.81
C ILE A 60 -4.03 9.88 7.21
N LEU A 61 -2.75 10.10 7.51
CA LEU A 61 -2.26 10.37 8.86
C LEU A 61 -2.40 11.84 9.26
N LYS A 62 -2.79 12.06 10.52
CA LYS A 62 -2.95 13.36 11.16
C LYS A 62 -2.12 13.45 12.45
N PRO A 63 -1.81 14.65 12.95
CA PRO A 63 -1.21 14.82 14.27
C PRO A 63 -2.00 14.06 15.34
N GLY A 64 -1.30 13.30 16.17
CA GLY A 64 -1.88 12.44 17.21
C GLY A 64 -2.15 11.01 16.78
N ASP A 65 -2.11 10.68 15.48
CA ASP A 65 -2.26 9.30 15.01
C ASP A 65 -1.02 8.45 15.34
N HIS A 66 -1.26 7.16 15.51
CA HIS A 66 -0.25 6.14 15.68
C HIS A 66 -0.26 5.18 14.49
N VAL A 67 0.92 4.68 14.10
CA VAL A 67 1.12 3.76 12.97
C VAL A 67 1.89 2.53 13.44
N LEU A 68 1.45 1.35 13.03
CA LEU A 68 2.26 0.15 13.10
C LEU A 68 2.99 -0.07 11.79
N VAL A 69 4.28 -0.38 11.87
CA VAL A 69 5.12 -0.76 10.73
C VAL A 69 5.88 -2.03 11.05
N THR A 70 6.31 -2.78 10.04
CA THR A 70 7.22 -3.90 10.31
C THR A 70 8.65 -3.41 10.51
N SER A 71 9.49 -4.20 11.19
CA SER A 71 10.93 -3.88 11.35
C SER A 71 11.71 -3.95 10.03
N MET A 72 11.11 -4.50 8.97
CA MET A 72 11.74 -4.73 7.67
C MET A 72 11.42 -3.66 6.64
N GLU A 73 10.71 -2.58 7.02
CA GLU A 73 10.21 -1.57 6.08
C GLU A 73 11.30 -0.88 5.26
N HIS A 74 10.96 -0.64 4.00
CA HIS A 74 11.79 0.13 3.09
C HIS A 74 11.78 1.64 3.44
N ASN A 75 12.84 2.35 3.04
CA ASN A 75 12.96 3.80 3.22
C ASN A 75 11.82 4.62 2.59
N ALA A 76 11.15 4.09 1.56
CA ALA A 76 9.98 4.73 0.95
C ALA A 76 8.81 4.87 1.94
N VAL A 77 8.73 4.00 2.96
CA VAL A 77 7.77 4.07 4.08
C VAL A 77 8.38 4.86 5.24
N MET A 78 9.62 4.53 5.64
CA MET A 78 10.20 5.09 6.86
C MET A 78 10.50 6.58 6.78
N ARG A 79 10.98 7.09 5.64
CA ARG A 79 11.29 8.53 5.49
C ARG A 79 10.06 9.43 5.65
N PRO A 80 8.91 9.20 4.99
CA PRO A 80 7.72 10.01 5.24
C PRO A 80 7.20 9.87 6.67
N LEU A 81 7.29 8.71 7.33
CA LEU A 81 6.88 8.54 8.73
C LEU A 81 7.75 9.37 9.67
N VAL A 82 9.08 9.38 9.49
CA VAL A 82 10.00 10.24 10.26
C VAL A 82 9.69 11.74 10.03
N GLN A 83 9.27 12.13 8.83
CA GLN A 83 8.79 13.50 8.59
C GLN A 83 7.51 13.81 9.37
N LEU A 84 6.56 12.87 9.36
CA LEU A 84 5.26 13.01 10.04
C LEU A 84 5.40 12.99 11.57
N GLN A 85 6.44 12.35 12.13
CA GLN A 85 6.75 12.44 13.57
C GLN A 85 6.94 13.89 14.03
N ARG A 86 7.54 14.74 13.20
CA ARG A 86 7.70 16.18 13.50
C ARG A 86 6.37 16.92 13.56
N GLN A 87 5.31 16.31 13.05
CA GLN A 87 3.94 16.84 13.02
C GLN A 87 3.04 16.15 14.07
N GLY A 88 3.62 15.32 14.95
CA GLY A 88 2.90 14.67 16.04
C GLY A 88 2.34 13.28 15.73
N VAL A 89 2.71 12.66 14.60
CA VAL A 89 2.43 11.23 14.34
C VAL A 89 3.45 10.39 15.09
N THR A 90 3.03 9.25 15.65
CA THR A 90 3.92 8.28 16.29
C THR A 90 3.90 6.95 15.55
N PHE A 91 4.95 6.14 15.67
CA PHE A 91 4.93 4.78 15.14
C PHE A 91 5.71 3.80 16.02
N ASP A 92 5.25 2.55 16.03
CA ASP A 92 5.96 1.42 16.61
C ASP A 92 6.29 0.40 15.53
N ARG A 93 7.36 -0.37 15.76
CA ARG A 93 7.79 -1.44 14.86
C ARG A 93 7.41 -2.79 15.41
N ILE A 94 6.67 -3.56 14.63
CA ILE A 94 6.43 -4.97 14.90
C ILE A 94 7.77 -5.70 14.68
N PRO A 95 8.30 -6.37 15.70
CA PRO A 95 9.62 -7.01 15.60
C PRO A 95 9.60 -8.24 14.69
N CYS A 96 10.76 -8.55 14.15
CA CYS A 96 11.05 -9.81 13.46
C CYS A 96 12.06 -10.62 14.27
N ASP A 97 12.05 -11.94 14.06
CA ASP A 97 13.10 -12.81 14.55
C ASP A 97 14.41 -12.63 13.77
N HIS A 98 15.45 -13.39 14.12
CA HIS A 98 16.75 -13.33 13.46
C HIS A 98 16.74 -13.87 12.01
N GLU A 99 15.68 -14.57 11.61
CA GLU A 99 15.45 -15.05 10.23
C GLU A 99 14.62 -14.04 9.41
N GLY A 100 14.14 -12.96 10.05
CA GLY A 100 13.32 -11.95 9.43
C GLY A 100 11.81 -12.28 9.39
N ASN A 101 11.37 -13.33 10.08
CA ASN A 101 9.95 -13.63 10.21
C ASN A 101 9.31 -12.70 11.24
N LEU A 102 8.13 -12.17 10.91
CA LEU A 102 7.41 -11.25 11.77
C LEU A 102 6.87 -11.97 13.02
N ILE A 103 7.07 -11.38 14.20
CA ILE A 103 6.52 -11.88 15.46
C ILE A 103 5.09 -11.37 15.62
N LEU A 104 4.11 -12.11 15.07
CA LEU A 104 2.71 -11.69 14.98
C LEU A 104 2.06 -11.45 16.35
N SER A 105 2.48 -12.18 17.41
CA SER A 105 1.96 -11.98 18.77
C SER A 105 2.24 -10.56 19.30
N GLU A 106 3.30 -9.93 18.85
CA GLU A 106 3.63 -8.56 19.24
C GLU A 106 2.78 -7.51 18.49
N ALA A 107 2.27 -7.85 17.30
CA ALA A 107 1.49 -6.92 16.51
C ALA A 107 0.21 -6.45 17.21
N ASP A 108 -0.55 -7.38 17.79
CA ASP A 108 -1.77 -7.06 18.58
C ASP A 108 -1.44 -6.23 19.81
N ALA A 109 -0.36 -6.57 20.53
CA ALA A 109 0.05 -5.88 21.75
C ALA A 109 0.49 -4.42 21.52
N LEU A 110 0.96 -4.11 20.31
CA LEU A 110 1.41 -2.78 19.92
C LEU A 110 0.27 -1.86 19.45
N VAL A 111 -0.97 -2.39 19.28
CA VAL A 111 -2.11 -1.57 18.90
C VAL A 111 -2.52 -0.67 20.05
N LYS A 112 -2.64 0.63 19.79
CA LYS A 112 -3.04 1.67 20.74
C LYS A 112 -4.41 2.23 20.35
N PRO A 113 -5.13 2.91 21.27
CA PRO A 113 -6.44 3.50 20.95
C PRO A 113 -6.41 4.51 19.79
N ASN A 114 -5.26 5.14 19.55
CA ASN A 114 -5.02 6.07 18.46
C ASN A 114 -4.28 5.44 17.26
N THR A 115 -4.12 4.13 17.21
CA THR A 115 -3.56 3.44 16.04
C THR A 115 -4.52 3.58 14.87
N ARG A 116 -4.04 4.15 13.78
CA ARG A 116 -4.82 4.45 12.59
C ARG A 116 -4.53 3.53 11.42
N LEU A 117 -3.29 3.08 11.31
CA LEU A 117 -2.75 2.47 10.12
C LEU A 117 -1.72 1.40 10.47
N LEU A 118 -1.73 0.29 9.73
CA LEU A 118 -0.63 -0.65 9.64
C LEU A 118 -0.05 -0.58 8.23
N VAL A 119 1.26 -0.40 8.12
CA VAL A 119 2.00 -0.45 6.85
C VAL A 119 2.93 -1.63 6.86
N CYS A 120 2.92 -2.41 5.79
CA CYS A 120 3.74 -3.60 5.65
C CYS A 120 4.29 -3.71 4.23
N LEU A 121 5.59 -3.96 4.08
CA LEU A 121 6.11 -4.47 2.81
C LEU A 121 5.74 -5.95 2.66
N HIS A 122 5.38 -6.38 1.46
CA HIS A 122 4.99 -7.79 1.24
C HIS A 122 6.20 -8.73 1.25
N ALA A 123 7.33 -8.30 0.71
CA ALA A 123 8.58 -9.05 0.80
C ALA A 123 9.78 -8.12 0.95
N SER A 124 10.73 -8.53 1.79
CA SER A 124 11.95 -7.77 2.00
C SER A 124 12.83 -7.79 0.74
N ASN A 125 13.26 -6.63 0.29
CA ASN A 125 14.24 -6.49 -0.78
C ASN A 125 15.68 -6.88 -0.35
N VAL A 126 15.90 -7.16 0.93
CA VAL A 126 17.20 -7.52 1.50
C VAL A 126 17.33 -9.02 1.70
N CYS A 127 16.37 -9.64 2.40
CA CYS A 127 16.43 -11.07 2.74
C CYS A 127 15.40 -11.92 1.98
N GLY A 128 14.47 -11.32 1.24
CA GLY A 128 13.44 -12.04 0.49
C GLY A 128 12.30 -12.61 1.32
N THR A 129 12.35 -12.48 2.66
CA THR A 129 11.30 -12.98 3.55
C THR A 129 9.97 -12.31 3.23
N ARG A 130 8.91 -13.12 3.11
CA ARG A 130 7.54 -12.64 2.86
C ARG A 130 6.81 -12.44 4.16
N MET A 131 6.14 -11.30 4.26
CA MET A 131 5.30 -10.98 5.41
C MET A 131 3.93 -11.68 5.30
N PRO A 132 3.35 -12.11 6.41
CA PRO A 132 2.09 -12.86 6.46
C PRO A 132 0.89 -11.90 6.32
N LEU A 133 0.58 -11.47 5.09
CA LEU A 133 -0.46 -10.45 4.81
C LEU A 133 -1.85 -10.87 5.30
N ASP A 134 -2.22 -12.16 5.17
CA ASP A 134 -3.53 -12.64 5.66
C ASP A 134 -3.67 -12.40 7.17
N ALA A 135 -2.66 -12.76 7.97
CA ALA A 135 -2.70 -12.59 9.43
C ALA A 135 -2.65 -11.10 9.84
N LEU A 136 -1.86 -10.27 9.14
CA LEU A 136 -1.84 -8.82 9.39
C LEU A 136 -3.15 -8.15 9.01
N GLY A 137 -3.79 -8.58 7.92
CA GLY A 137 -5.11 -8.11 7.52
C GLY A 137 -6.19 -8.43 8.54
N GLU A 138 -6.17 -9.63 9.14
CA GLU A 138 -7.07 -10.01 10.23
C GLU A 138 -6.88 -9.13 11.48
N ILE A 139 -5.64 -8.77 11.81
CA ILE A 139 -5.35 -7.82 12.90
C ILE A 139 -5.94 -6.45 12.54
N CYS A 140 -5.70 -5.96 11.34
CA CYS A 140 -6.24 -4.68 10.89
C CYS A 140 -7.77 -4.65 10.94
N GLN A 141 -8.44 -5.73 10.51
CA GLN A 141 -9.89 -5.84 10.55
C GLN A 141 -10.43 -5.81 11.99
N ARG A 142 -9.82 -6.58 12.93
CA ARG A 142 -10.24 -6.62 14.34
C ARG A 142 -10.15 -5.25 15.01
N HIS A 143 -9.10 -4.49 14.70
CA HIS A 143 -8.82 -3.19 15.30
C HIS A 143 -9.30 -2.00 14.47
N GLN A 144 -9.96 -2.25 13.34
CA GLN A 144 -10.45 -1.21 12.41
C GLN A 144 -9.34 -0.26 11.91
N LEU A 145 -8.16 -0.83 11.64
CA LEU A 145 -7.01 -0.11 11.10
C LEU A 145 -7.05 -0.11 9.58
N TYR A 146 -6.57 0.94 8.96
CA TYR A 146 -6.22 0.89 7.54
C TYR A 146 -5.01 -0.02 7.33
N PHE A 147 -5.07 -0.87 6.31
CA PHE A 147 -3.96 -1.74 5.92
C PHE A 147 -3.37 -1.31 4.59
N VAL A 148 -2.13 -0.82 4.61
CA VAL A 148 -1.37 -0.39 3.43
C VAL A 148 -0.22 -1.36 3.19
N VAL A 149 -0.12 -1.86 1.95
CA VAL A 149 0.91 -2.83 1.56
C VAL A 149 1.80 -2.25 0.47
N ASP A 150 3.12 -2.29 0.71
CA ASP A 150 4.15 -2.07 -0.30
C ASP A 150 4.47 -3.41 -0.97
N SER A 151 4.09 -3.59 -2.22
CA SER A 151 4.31 -4.82 -2.98
C SER A 151 5.31 -4.63 -4.13
N ALA A 152 6.26 -3.70 -3.99
CA ALA A 152 7.30 -3.44 -5.01
C ALA A 152 8.03 -4.69 -5.48
N GLN A 153 8.24 -5.67 -4.60
CA GLN A 153 8.97 -6.90 -4.90
C GLN A 153 8.07 -8.06 -5.36
N THR A 154 6.75 -7.94 -5.25
CA THR A 154 5.86 -9.10 -5.34
C THR A 154 4.67 -8.92 -6.27
N ALA A 155 4.31 -7.68 -6.61
CA ALA A 155 3.20 -7.40 -7.52
C ALA A 155 3.38 -8.11 -8.86
N GLY A 156 2.36 -8.88 -9.29
CA GLY A 156 2.42 -9.67 -10.52
C GLY A 156 3.25 -10.96 -10.45
N ILE A 157 3.97 -11.21 -9.36
CA ILE A 157 4.81 -12.42 -9.14
C ILE A 157 4.16 -13.33 -8.11
N VAL A 158 3.75 -12.75 -6.98
CA VAL A 158 3.06 -13.47 -5.91
C VAL A 158 1.59 -13.08 -5.92
N PRO A 159 0.66 -14.05 -5.87
CA PRO A 159 -0.76 -13.73 -5.81
C PRO A 159 -1.10 -12.87 -4.59
N ILE A 160 -1.80 -11.76 -4.83
CA ILE A 160 -2.32 -10.87 -3.80
C ILE A 160 -3.82 -10.73 -4.04
N ASN A 161 -4.61 -11.00 -3.03
CA ASN A 161 -6.05 -10.79 -3.04
C ASN A 161 -6.41 -9.73 -1.99
N MET A 162 -6.63 -8.50 -2.45
CA MET A 162 -6.85 -7.36 -1.55
C MET A 162 -8.09 -7.54 -0.68
N ASP A 163 -9.20 -8.05 -1.27
CA ASP A 163 -10.44 -8.24 -0.51
C ASP A 163 -10.26 -9.31 0.57
N LYS A 164 -9.65 -10.46 0.23
CA LYS A 164 -9.44 -11.56 1.18
C LYS A 164 -8.44 -11.20 2.28
N MET A 165 -7.39 -10.46 1.92
CA MET A 165 -6.32 -10.05 2.84
C MET A 165 -6.64 -8.74 3.57
N HIS A 166 -7.85 -8.19 3.42
CA HIS A 166 -8.30 -6.93 4.02
C HIS A 166 -7.37 -5.74 3.75
N ILE A 167 -6.80 -5.66 2.54
CA ILE A 167 -5.88 -4.60 2.14
C ILE A 167 -6.68 -3.39 1.63
N ASP A 168 -6.53 -2.24 2.28
CA ASP A 168 -7.19 -0.99 1.87
C ASP A 168 -6.43 -0.26 0.76
N ALA A 169 -5.10 -0.36 0.75
CA ALA A 169 -4.29 0.22 -0.30
C ALA A 169 -3.06 -0.64 -0.61
N LEU A 170 -2.85 -0.90 -1.91
CA LEU A 170 -1.71 -1.64 -2.43
C LEU A 170 -0.86 -0.71 -3.30
N ALA A 171 0.39 -0.50 -2.94
CA ALA A 171 1.36 0.25 -3.73
C ALA A 171 2.31 -0.71 -4.45
N PHE A 172 2.55 -0.47 -5.75
CA PHE A 172 3.45 -1.28 -6.59
C PHE A 172 4.04 -0.46 -7.75
N THR A 173 4.99 -1.03 -8.46
CA THR A 173 5.65 -0.42 -9.62
C THR A 173 5.93 -1.45 -10.70
#